data_feb69fc88e94c460d3a3c41ab6299316
#
_entry.id   feb69fc88e94c460d3a3c41ab6299316
#
_cell.length_a   1.000
_cell.length_b   1.000
_cell.length_c   1.000
_cell.angle_alpha   90.00
_cell.angle_beta   90.00
_cell.angle_gamma   90.00
#
_symmetry.space_group_name_H-M   'P 1'
#
loop_
_entity.id
_entity.type
_entity.pdbx_description
1 polymer ?
#
loop_
_entity_poly.entity_id
_entity_poly.type
_entity_poly.pdbx_seq_one_letter_code
_entity_poly.pdbx_strand_id
1 'polypeptide(L)'
;MMAEDLQPNRLERAKQILSKLIDNMSDDRIGIIVFAGNAYLQMPLTSDYTAAKLFLKTINTDIVPTQGTAIGDAIELAIETFDEEQKKHKALILISDGENHENGALEMAERAADENIKLFSLGIGSVAGASIPEYVNGRKAGYKRNRPGETVVSKLNQDMLKELASTANGSYIHIRGAKRE
;
A
#
# COMPACT_ATOMS: atom_id res chain seq x y z
N MET A 1 7.89 -2.61 -4.01
CA MET A 1 7.91 -1.20 -3.48
C MET A 1 9.28 -0.51 -3.54
N MET A 2 10.42 -1.22 -3.73
CA MET A 2 11.77 -0.61 -3.85
C MET A 2 12.12 -0.13 -5.27
N ALA A 3 11.28 -0.38 -6.28
CA ALA A 3 11.51 0.11 -7.63
C ALA A 3 11.58 1.66 -7.67
N GLU A 4 12.45 2.19 -8.53
CA GLU A 4 12.80 3.62 -8.61
C GLU A 4 12.17 4.33 -9.82
N ASP A 5 11.11 3.77 -10.37
CA ASP A 5 10.29 4.43 -11.42
C ASP A 5 9.53 5.64 -10.90
N LEU A 6 9.41 5.74 -9.57
CA LEU A 6 8.97 6.93 -8.84
C LEU A 6 10.06 7.34 -7.85
N GLN A 7 10.46 8.61 -7.87
CA GLN A 7 11.55 9.09 -7.02
C GLN A 7 11.07 9.37 -5.58
N PRO A 8 11.88 9.03 -4.57
CA PRO A 8 13.16 8.30 -4.63
C PRO A 8 12.98 6.80 -4.89
N ASN A 9 11.89 6.18 -4.43
CA ASN A 9 11.36 4.87 -4.77
C ASN A 9 9.86 4.84 -4.44
N ARG A 10 9.16 3.75 -4.81
CA ARG A 10 7.71 3.64 -4.61
C ARG A 10 7.30 3.77 -3.13
N LEU A 11 8.03 3.13 -2.21
CA LEU A 11 7.71 3.18 -0.78
C LEU A 11 7.85 4.60 -0.20
N GLU A 12 8.96 5.26 -0.47
CA GLU A 12 9.17 6.63 0.01
C GLU A 12 8.17 7.61 -0.62
N ARG A 13 7.79 7.36 -1.88
CA ARG A 13 6.74 8.15 -2.52
C ARG A 13 5.38 7.95 -1.85
N ALA A 14 5.02 6.71 -1.51
CA ALA A 14 3.81 6.40 -0.75
C ALA A 14 3.79 7.12 0.60
N LYS A 15 4.88 7.07 1.34
CA LYS A 15 5.04 7.76 2.63
C LYS A 15 4.87 9.28 2.51
N GLN A 16 5.42 9.90 1.46
CA GLN A 16 5.23 11.33 1.19
C GLN A 16 3.77 11.70 0.95
N ILE A 17 3.04 10.86 0.20
CA ILE A 17 1.61 11.07 -0.08
C ILE A 17 0.79 10.94 1.18
N LEU A 18 1.02 9.88 1.96
CA LEU A 18 0.33 9.66 3.24
C LEU A 18 0.62 10.78 4.24
N SER A 19 1.87 11.25 4.33
CA SER A 19 2.21 12.39 5.19
C SER A 19 1.41 13.64 4.83
N LYS A 20 1.28 13.94 3.53
CA LYS A 20 0.46 15.08 3.05
C LYS A 20 -1.03 14.87 3.31
N LEU A 21 -1.52 13.63 3.20
CA LEU A 21 -2.91 13.30 3.55
C LEU A 21 -3.16 13.60 5.03
N ILE A 22 -2.28 13.11 5.91
CA ILE A 22 -2.36 13.35 7.35
C ILE A 22 -2.32 14.84 7.69
N ASP A 23 -1.54 15.65 6.96
CA ASP A 23 -1.49 17.11 7.13
C ASP A 23 -2.83 17.82 6.87
N ASN A 24 -3.70 17.21 6.08
CA ASN A 24 -5.01 17.75 5.70
C ASN A 24 -6.19 17.11 6.45
N MET A 25 -5.92 16.17 7.36
CA MET A 25 -6.94 15.54 8.20
C MET A 25 -7.29 16.46 9.39
N SER A 26 -8.57 16.44 9.77
CA SER A 26 -9.08 17.09 10.98
C SER A 26 -10.23 16.23 11.52
N ASP A 27 -10.23 16.02 12.83
CA ASP A 27 -11.27 15.29 13.57
C ASP A 27 -11.49 13.81 13.17
N ASP A 28 -10.60 13.25 12.32
CA ASP A 28 -10.62 11.86 11.91
C ASP A 28 -9.65 11.01 12.74
N ARG A 29 -9.85 9.69 12.73
CA ARG A 29 -8.89 8.74 13.27
C ARG A 29 -8.17 8.03 12.12
N ILE A 30 -6.90 7.79 12.28
CA ILE A 30 -6.06 7.06 11.34
C ILE A 30 -5.40 5.85 12.01
N GLY A 31 -5.40 4.71 11.33
CA GLY A 31 -4.59 3.54 11.64
C GLY A 31 -3.65 3.23 10.48
N ILE A 32 -2.59 2.49 10.74
CA ILE A 32 -1.61 2.12 9.73
C ILE A 32 -1.42 0.60 9.76
N ILE A 33 -1.64 -0.02 8.61
CA ILE A 33 -1.36 -1.44 8.37
C ILE A 33 -0.24 -1.52 7.34
N VAL A 34 0.76 -2.35 7.60
CA VAL A 34 1.79 -2.72 6.63
C VAL A 34 1.60 -4.17 6.23
N PHE A 35 1.81 -4.46 4.96
CA PHE A 35 1.65 -5.82 4.46
C PHE A 35 2.69 -6.18 3.40
N ALA A 36 3.02 -7.45 3.36
CA ALA A 36 3.78 -8.12 2.33
C ALA A 36 3.26 -9.56 2.21
N GLY A 37 3.98 -10.61 2.60
CA GLY A 37 3.44 -11.97 2.68
C GLY A 37 2.38 -12.18 3.76
N ASN A 38 2.27 -11.27 4.72
CA ASN A 38 1.22 -11.18 5.73
C ASN A 38 0.92 -9.71 6.02
N ALA A 39 -0.19 -9.43 6.72
CA ALA A 39 -0.55 -8.09 7.16
C ALA A 39 -0.28 -7.89 8.65
N TYR A 40 0.13 -6.68 9.03
CA TYR A 40 0.46 -6.31 10.42
C TYR A 40 -0.09 -4.93 10.75
N LEU A 41 -0.77 -4.83 11.90
CA LEU A 41 -1.22 -3.55 12.44
C LEU A 41 -0.01 -2.80 13.00
N GLN A 42 0.50 -1.83 12.27
CA GLN A 42 1.63 -0.99 12.68
C GLN A 42 1.22 0.07 13.68
N MET A 43 0.02 0.60 13.54
CA MET A 43 -0.55 1.59 14.45
C MET A 43 -2.07 1.46 14.49
N PRO A 44 -2.67 1.29 15.68
CA PRO A 44 -4.13 1.28 15.82
C PRO A 44 -4.73 2.65 15.52
N LEU A 45 -6.07 2.69 15.38
CA LEU A 45 -6.80 3.93 15.12
C LEU A 45 -6.56 4.96 16.22
N THR A 46 -6.04 6.13 15.84
CA THR A 46 -5.75 7.26 16.73
C THR A 46 -6.05 8.59 16.06
N SER A 47 -6.34 9.63 16.84
CA SER A 47 -6.39 11.03 16.42
C SER A 47 -5.04 11.76 16.59
N ASP A 48 -4.01 11.08 17.09
CA ASP A 48 -2.66 11.66 17.21
C ASP A 48 -1.92 11.60 15.86
N TYR A 49 -2.08 12.64 15.07
CA TYR A 49 -1.42 12.77 13.76
C TYR A 49 0.11 12.90 13.85
N THR A 50 0.62 13.38 14.98
CA THR A 50 2.08 13.44 15.21
C THR A 50 2.64 12.04 15.36
N ALA A 51 2.00 11.20 16.17
CA ALA A 51 2.34 9.79 16.30
C ALA A 51 2.22 9.07 14.95
N ALA A 52 1.12 9.30 14.19
CA ALA A 52 0.92 8.69 12.88
C ALA A 52 2.06 9.00 11.92
N LYS A 53 2.53 10.24 11.84
CA LYS A 53 3.68 10.62 11.01
C LYS A 53 4.99 10.01 11.50
N LEU A 54 5.16 9.85 12.80
CA LEU A 54 6.33 9.20 13.36
C LEU A 54 6.37 7.71 12.96
N PHE A 55 5.26 6.99 13.15
CA PHE A 55 5.15 5.60 12.72
C PHE A 55 5.36 5.44 11.21
N LEU A 56 4.76 6.33 10.40
CA LEU A 56 4.94 6.31 8.95
C LEU A 56 6.42 6.42 8.53
N LYS A 57 7.22 7.21 9.24
CA LYS A 57 8.66 7.34 8.96
C LYS A 57 9.44 6.06 9.24
N THR A 58 9.02 5.24 10.20
CA THR A 58 9.72 4.00 10.56
C THR A 58 9.50 2.87 9.57
N ILE A 59 8.47 2.97 8.72
CA ILE A 59 8.14 1.94 7.75
C ILE A 59 9.27 1.80 6.71
N ASN A 60 9.75 0.58 6.57
CA ASN A 60 10.75 0.18 5.57
C ASN A 60 10.45 -1.27 5.11
N THR A 61 11.16 -1.76 4.12
CA THR A 61 10.92 -3.10 3.55
C THR A 61 11.34 -4.24 4.46
N ASP A 62 12.11 -3.98 5.49
CA ASP A 62 12.64 -5.00 6.42
C ASP A 62 11.71 -5.22 7.62
N ILE A 63 10.68 -4.37 7.76
CA ILE A 63 9.74 -4.44 8.89
C ILE A 63 8.84 -5.69 8.81
N VAL A 64 8.67 -6.26 7.61
CA VAL A 64 7.86 -7.46 7.38
C VAL A 64 8.77 -8.64 7.04
N PRO A 65 8.74 -9.71 7.86
CA PRO A 65 9.68 -10.84 7.72
C PRO A 65 9.42 -11.68 6.47
N THR A 66 8.17 -11.73 5.98
CA THR A 66 7.77 -12.55 4.83
C THR A 66 7.54 -11.67 3.61
N GLN A 67 8.25 -11.98 2.52
CA GLN A 67 8.05 -11.30 1.24
C GLN A 67 6.80 -11.86 0.55
N GLY A 68 6.08 -11.02 -0.17
CA GLY A 68 4.85 -11.36 -0.87
C GLY A 68 3.94 -10.14 -0.99
N THR A 69 2.68 -10.39 -1.34
CA THR A 69 1.66 -9.33 -1.39
C THR A 69 0.31 -9.95 -1.01
N ALA A 70 -0.01 -9.89 0.28
CA ALA A 70 -1.24 -10.40 0.87
C ALA A 70 -2.26 -9.25 1.01
N ILE A 71 -2.87 -8.86 -0.11
CA ILE A 71 -3.85 -7.75 -0.10
C ILE A 71 -5.12 -8.17 0.64
N GLY A 72 -5.57 -9.42 0.48
CA GLY A 72 -6.74 -9.96 1.19
C GLY A 72 -6.59 -9.81 2.70
N ASP A 73 -5.48 -10.30 3.26
CA ASP A 73 -5.17 -10.21 4.70
C ASP A 73 -5.12 -8.76 5.19
N ALA A 74 -4.60 -7.84 4.36
CA ALA A 74 -4.54 -6.43 4.71
C ALA A 74 -5.93 -5.79 4.78
N ILE A 75 -6.83 -6.15 3.87
CA ILE A 75 -8.23 -5.69 3.89
C ILE A 75 -8.97 -6.30 5.09
N GLU A 76 -8.81 -7.60 5.35
CA GLU A 76 -9.42 -8.28 6.49
C GLU A 76 -8.99 -7.64 7.81
N LEU A 77 -7.68 -7.45 8.02
CA LEU A 77 -7.14 -6.80 9.21
C LEU A 77 -7.66 -5.36 9.36
N ALA A 78 -7.86 -4.64 8.24
CA ALA A 78 -8.44 -3.30 8.28
C ALA A 78 -9.91 -3.33 8.72
N ILE A 79 -10.70 -4.28 8.23
CA ILE A 79 -12.09 -4.49 8.65
C ILE A 79 -12.14 -4.72 10.16
N GLU A 80 -11.32 -5.63 10.66
CA GLU A 80 -11.23 -5.96 12.09
C GLU A 80 -10.75 -4.78 12.97
N THR A 81 -9.95 -3.89 12.40
CA THR A 81 -9.43 -2.70 13.10
C THR A 81 -10.48 -1.61 13.28
N PHE A 82 -11.50 -1.58 12.41
CA PHE A 82 -12.59 -0.64 12.56
C PHE A 82 -13.58 -1.07 13.64
N ASP A 83 -13.87 -0.16 14.55
CA ASP A 83 -14.81 -0.35 15.65
C ASP A 83 -16.25 -0.50 15.11
N GLU A 84 -16.93 -1.60 15.43
CA GLU A 84 -18.30 -1.90 15.00
C GLU A 84 -19.33 -0.89 15.56
N GLU A 85 -19.08 -0.35 16.76
CA GLU A 85 -20.03 0.53 17.43
C GLU A 85 -20.10 1.94 16.82
N GLN A 86 -19.15 2.31 15.96
CA GLN A 86 -19.13 3.66 15.38
C GLN A 86 -19.84 3.72 14.03
N LYS A 87 -21.01 4.38 14.02
CA LYS A 87 -21.77 4.75 12.80
C LYS A 87 -21.07 5.83 11.94
N LYS A 88 -19.75 6.00 12.06
CA LYS A 88 -18.97 6.96 11.29
C LYS A 88 -18.62 6.38 9.92
N HIS A 89 -18.33 7.25 8.96
CA HIS A 89 -17.83 6.84 7.67
C HIS A 89 -16.44 6.19 7.82
N LYS A 90 -16.30 5.01 7.25
CA LYS A 90 -15.07 4.23 7.27
C LYS A 90 -14.45 4.23 5.86
N ALA A 91 -13.15 4.49 5.77
CA ALA A 91 -12.43 4.47 4.52
C ALA A 91 -11.11 3.71 4.67
N LEU A 92 -10.82 2.81 3.74
CA LEU A 92 -9.56 2.11 3.62
C LEU A 92 -8.80 2.68 2.42
N ILE A 93 -7.56 3.09 2.62
CA ILE A 93 -6.66 3.55 1.57
C ILE A 93 -5.59 2.48 1.35
N LEU A 94 -5.71 1.75 0.25
CA LEU A 94 -4.77 0.72 -0.16
C LEU A 94 -3.73 1.31 -1.12
N ILE A 95 -2.46 1.29 -0.74
CA ILE A 95 -1.36 1.72 -1.62
C ILE A 95 -0.54 0.50 -2.02
N SER A 96 -0.58 0.16 -3.29
CA SER A 96 0.09 -1.03 -3.83
C SER A 96 0.44 -0.84 -5.31
N ASP A 97 1.37 -1.66 -5.82
CA ASP A 97 1.57 -1.87 -7.25
C ASP A 97 0.61 -2.92 -7.84
N GLY A 98 -0.26 -3.48 -7.01
CA GLY A 98 -1.30 -4.42 -7.43
C GLY A 98 -0.77 -5.81 -7.81
N GLU A 99 0.52 -6.08 -7.61
CA GLU A 99 1.01 -7.45 -7.67
C GLU A 99 0.44 -8.21 -6.46
N ASN A 100 -0.43 -9.18 -6.73
CA ASN A 100 -1.03 -10.03 -5.70
C ASN A 100 -0.67 -11.48 -6.01
N HIS A 101 -0.16 -12.17 -5.01
CA HIS A 101 0.26 -13.56 -5.14
C HIS A 101 -0.70 -14.51 -4.42
N GLU A 102 -1.77 -13.98 -3.82
CA GLU A 102 -2.74 -14.74 -3.04
C GLU A 102 -4.16 -14.51 -3.55
N ASN A 103 -5.02 -15.52 -3.36
CA ASN A 103 -6.45 -15.42 -3.63
C ASN A 103 -7.16 -14.74 -2.44
N GLY A 104 -8.41 -14.25 -2.67
CA GLY A 104 -9.27 -13.74 -1.61
C GLY A 104 -9.34 -12.22 -1.48
N ALA A 105 -8.50 -11.46 -2.19
CA ALA A 105 -8.54 -9.99 -2.11
C ALA A 105 -9.89 -9.40 -2.53
N LEU A 106 -10.52 -9.97 -3.57
CA LEU A 106 -11.83 -9.52 -4.04
C LEU A 106 -12.94 -9.85 -3.05
N GLU A 107 -12.92 -11.06 -2.46
CA GLU A 107 -13.86 -11.47 -1.41
C GLU A 107 -13.79 -10.54 -0.19
N MET A 108 -12.57 -10.15 0.20
CA MET A 108 -12.41 -9.19 1.31
C MET A 108 -12.85 -7.78 0.92
N ALA A 109 -12.73 -7.38 -0.34
CA ALA A 109 -13.31 -6.11 -0.81
C ALA A 109 -14.85 -6.13 -0.80
N GLU A 110 -15.49 -7.25 -1.15
CA GLU A 110 -16.94 -7.44 -1.01
C GLU A 110 -17.37 -7.34 0.46
N ARG A 111 -16.65 -8.03 1.35
CA ARG A 111 -16.90 -7.94 2.79
C ARG A 111 -16.73 -6.50 3.32
N ALA A 112 -15.73 -5.76 2.87
CA ALA A 112 -15.57 -4.34 3.23
C ALA A 112 -16.76 -3.50 2.78
N ALA A 113 -17.31 -3.75 1.56
CA ALA A 113 -18.51 -3.09 1.08
C ALA A 113 -19.74 -3.38 1.95
N ASP A 114 -19.95 -4.64 2.35
CA ASP A 114 -21.04 -5.08 3.22
C ASP A 114 -20.99 -4.39 4.60
N GLU A 115 -19.79 -4.10 5.08
CA GLU A 115 -19.56 -3.36 6.34
C GLU A 115 -19.51 -1.84 6.16
N ASN A 116 -19.92 -1.34 4.98
CA ASN A 116 -19.93 0.09 4.64
C ASN A 116 -18.53 0.76 4.72
N ILE A 117 -17.48 0.01 4.45
CA ILE A 117 -16.10 0.50 4.34
C ILE A 117 -15.81 0.79 2.87
N LYS A 118 -15.49 2.03 2.53
CA LYS A 118 -15.07 2.39 1.17
C LYS A 118 -13.57 2.13 0.98
N LEU A 119 -13.21 1.41 -0.08
CA LEU A 119 -11.82 1.14 -0.42
C LEU A 119 -11.35 2.04 -1.56
N PHE A 120 -10.40 2.92 -1.25
CA PHE A 120 -9.68 3.74 -2.23
C PHE A 120 -8.34 3.09 -2.53
N SER A 121 -8.10 2.70 -3.77
CA SER A 121 -6.84 2.09 -4.18
C SER A 121 -5.94 3.10 -4.89
N LEU A 122 -4.72 3.26 -4.39
CA LEU A 122 -3.69 4.10 -4.97
C LEU A 122 -2.65 3.20 -5.64
N GLY A 123 -2.71 3.13 -6.97
CA GLY A 123 -1.75 2.37 -7.76
C GLY A 123 -0.43 3.11 -7.88
N ILE A 124 0.65 2.52 -7.37
CA ILE A 124 1.97 3.13 -7.34
C ILE A 124 2.96 2.35 -8.21
N GLY A 125 3.52 3.01 -9.20
CA GLY A 125 4.47 2.42 -10.14
C GLY A 125 4.10 2.59 -11.61
N SER A 126 4.95 2.06 -12.48
CA SER A 126 4.78 2.08 -13.94
C SER A 126 4.10 0.79 -14.43
N VAL A 127 3.17 0.93 -15.38
CA VAL A 127 2.57 -0.21 -16.10
C VAL A 127 3.62 -0.92 -16.98
N ALA A 128 4.57 -0.15 -17.53
CA ALA A 128 5.68 -0.72 -18.30
C ALA A 128 6.61 -1.59 -17.44
N GLY A 129 6.59 -1.34 -16.12
CA GLY A 129 7.43 -2.00 -15.15
C GLY A 129 8.77 -1.31 -14.91
N ALA A 130 9.39 -1.65 -13.79
CA ALA A 130 10.72 -1.19 -13.42
C ALA A 130 11.49 -2.28 -12.68
N SER A 131 12.80 -2.31 -12.90
CA SER A 131 13.69 -3.22 -12.20
C SER A 131 13.84 -2.81 -10.73
N ILE A 132 13.96 -3.81 -9.86
CA ILE A 132 14.12 -3.58 -8.43
C ILE A 132 15.63 -3.48 -8.12
N PRO A 133 16.14 -2.34 -7.63
CA PRO A 133 17.55 -2.20 -7.31
C PRO A 133 17.92 -3.02 -6.08
N GLU A 134 19.15 -3.54 -6.08
CA GLU A 134 19.79 -4.12 -4.91
C GLU A 134 20.89 -3.21 -4.40
N TYR A 135 20.92 -3.02 -3.08
CA TYR A 135 21.92 -2.21 -2.40
C TYR A 135 22.77 -3.07 -1.48
N VAL A 136 24.10 -2.89 -1.55
CA VAL A 136 25.07 -3.51 -0.64
C VAL A 136 25.88 -2.38 0.00
N ASN A 137 25.87 -2.33 1.31
CA ASN A 137 26.54 -1.25 2.09
C ASN A 137 26.14 0.16 1.61
N GLY A 138 24.85 0.36 1.29
CA GLY A 138 24.31 1.65 0.84
C GLY A 138 24.66 2.05 -0.60
N ARG A 139 25.36 1.19 -1.35
CA ARG A 139 25.70 1.40 -2.77
C ARG A 139 24.89 0.47 -3.66
N LYS A 140 24.38 0.99 -4.77
CA LYS A 140 23.66 0.18 -5.76
C LYS A 140 24.62 -0.86 -6.36
N ALA A 141 24.35 -2.13 -6.05
CA ALA A 141 25.16 -3.26 -6.51
C ALA A 141 24.63 -3.87 -7.81
N GLY A 142 23.37 -3.58 -8.17
CA GLY A 142 22.74 -4.13 -9.36
C GLY A 142 21.22 -4.12 -9.24
N TYR A 143 20.58 -5.12 -9.85
CA TYR A 143 19.14 -5.33 -9.80
C TYR A 143 18.83 -6.74 -9.33
N LYS A 144 17.75 -6.87 -8.57
CA LYS A 144 17.25 -8.16 -8.07
C LYS A 144 17.05 -9.13 -9.23
N ARG A 145 17.56 -10.36 -9.05
CA ARG A 145 17.44 -11.44 -10.04
C ARG A 145 16.62 -12.59 -9.48
N ASN A 146 15.87 -13.26 -10.35
CA ASN A 146 15.21 -14.52 -10.02
C ASN A 146 16.19 -15.71 -10.07
N ARG A 147 15.74 -16.92 -9.72
CA ARG A 147 16.59 -18.12 -9.74
C ARG A 147 17.24 -18.44 -11.10
N PRO A 148 16.59 -18.23 -12.27
CA PRO A 148 17.25 -18.34 -13.55
C PRO A 148 18.27 -17.25 -13.86
N GLY A 149 18.39 -16.19 -13.01
CA GLY A 149 19.33 -15.09 -13.19
C GLY A 149 18.80 -13.91 -14.00
N GLU A 150 17.50 -13.89 -14.33
CA GLU A 150 16.86 -12.79 -15.03
C GLU A 150 16.53 -11.64 -14.05
N THR A 151 16.62 -10.41 -14.53
CA THR A 151 16.26 -9.23 -13.73
C THR A 151 14.76 -9.24 -13.39
N VAL A 152 14.43 -9.11 -12.11
CA VAL A 152 13.04 -9.00 -11.65
C VAL A 152 12.50 -7.62 -12.00
N VAL A 153 11.40 -7.60 -12.76
CA VAL A 153 10.67 -6.38 -13.15
C VAL A 153 9.33 -6.37 -12.42
N SER A 154 9.09 -5.35 -11.60
CA SER A 154 7.82 -5.10 -10.94
C SER A 154 6.95 -4.19 -11.80
N LYS A 155 5.71 -4.59 -12.07
CA LYS A 155 4.74 -3.87 -12.90
C LYS A 155 3.53 -3.45 -12.08
N LEU A 156 2.96 -2.30 -12.40
CA LEU A 156 1.69 -1.89 -11.82
C LEU A 156 0.54 -2.67 -12.47
N ASN A 157 -0.21 -3.41 -11.68
CA ASN A 157 -1.46 -4.04 -12.09
C ASN A 157 -2.65 -3.13 -11.74
N GLN A 158 -3.01 -2.25 -12.67
CA GLN A 158 -4.09 -1.30 -12.47
C GLN A 158 -5.48 -1.95 -12.44
N ASP A 159 -5.69 -3.02 -13.20
CA ASP A 159 -7.01 -3.59 -13.39
C ASP A 159 -7.48 -4.25 -12.09
N MET A 160 -6.62 -4.98 -11.41
CA MET A 160 -6.91 -5.52 -10.09
C MET A 160 -7.23 -4.42 -9.07
N LEU A 161 -6.43 -3.35 -9.03
CA LEU A 161 -6.65 -2.26 -8.08
C LEU A 161 -7.96 -1.49 -8.35
N LYS A 162 -8.34 -1.32 -9.62
CA LYS A 162 -9.63 -0.74 -10.02
C LYS A 162 -10.79 -1.63 -9.59
N GLU A 163 -10.67 -2.94 -9.81
CA GLU A 163 -11.68 -3.92 -9.43
C GLU A 163 -11.91 -3.90 -7.92
N LEU A 164 -10.87 -3.99 -7.11
CA LEU A 164 -10.97 -3.89 -5.64
C LEU A 164 -11.67 -2.61 -5.19
N ALA A 165 -11.28 -1.45 -5.73
CA ALA A 165 -11.87 -0.17 -5.37
C ALA A 165 -13.34 -0.08 -5.77
N SER A 166 -13.69 -0.54 -6.98
CA SER A 166 -15.09 -0.51 -7.45
C SER A 166 -15.98 -1.45 -6.65
N THR A 167 -15.48 -2.63 -6.27
CA THR A 167 -16.20 -3.61 -5.45
C THR A 167 -16.57 -3.04 -4.09
N ALA A 168 -15.65 -2.30 -3.44
CA ALA A 168 -15.90 -1.68 -2.14
C ALA A 168 -16.34 -0.20 -2.23
N ASN A 169 -17.08 0.17 -3.27
CA ASN A 169 -17.71 1.49 -3.43
C ASN A 169 -16.75 2.70 -3.32
N GLY A 170 -15.48 2.48 -3.62
CA GLY A 170 -14.46 3.52 -3.65
C GLY A 170 -14.00 3.88 -5.06
N SER A 171 -12.76 4.33 -5.19
CA SER A 171 -12.17 4.70 -6.48
C SER A 171 -10.68 4.44 -6.54
N TYR A 172 -10.19 4.25 -7.77
CA TYR A 172 -8.79 4.03 -8.08
C TYR A 172 -8.11 5.34 -8.49
N ILE A 173 -6.90 5.56 -7.97
CA ILE A 173 -6.04 6.69 -8.34
C ILE A 173 -4.67 6.17 -8.76
N HIS A 174 -4.21 6.55 -9.94
CA HIS A 174 -2.85 6.21 -10.39
C HIS A 174 -1.86 7.31 -9.98
N ILE A 175 -0.89 6.94 -9.14
CA ILE A 175 0.21 7.82 -8.74
C ILE A 175 1.29 7.77 -9.83
N ARG A 176 1.39 8.84 -10.59
CA ARG A 176 2.37 9.00 -11.65
C ARG A 176 3.59 9.77 -11.15
N GLY A 177 4.77 9.46 -11.71
CA GLY A 177 5.95 10.30 -11.57
C GLY A 177 5.73 11.66 -12.26
N ALA A 178 6.34 12.70 -11.73
CA ALA A 178 6.40 13.97 -12.48
C ALA A 178 7.05 13.70 -13.84
N LYS A 179 6.41 14.10 -14.94
CA LYS A 179 7.06 14.12 -16.24
C LYS A 179 8.30 15.02 -16.09
N ARG A 180 9.47 14.48 -16.38
CA ARG A 180 10.63 15.34 -16.68
C ARG A 180 10.31 15.98 -18.03
N GLU A 181 10.08 17.29 -18.05
CA GLU A 181 10.16 18.11 -19.25
C GLU A 181 11.61 18.15 -19.71
#